data_6806d0a360a2385adc09a8aee61a3d80
#
_entry.id   6806d0a360a2385adc09a8aee61a3d80
#
_cell.length_a   1.000
_cell.length_b   1.000
_cell.length_c   1.000
_cell.angle_alpha   90.00
_cell.angle_beta   90.00
_cell.angle_gamma   90.00
#
_symmetry.space_group_name_H-M   'P 1'
#
loop_
_entity.id
_entity.type
_entity.pdbx_description
1 polymer ?
#
loop_
_entity_poly.entity_id
_entity_poly.type
_entity_poly.pdbx_seq_one_letter_code
_entity_poly.pdbx_strand_id
1 'polypeptide(L)'
;MFGRKKKVKQEQPEAMPAKDYDRFMSRVYRMVSCHRDSDAVLLLMDQYDYLQTRMQELEALYQHVEQWGSSRTLLCLGRLIIYRLDREKRHDRALIYIAKCQGISPKFILPELSRVTFYARQAIEVGKLELAKNLVVEHETRYGDLVGSTDCDRLLSLIEPDIDVTAMR
;
A
#
# COMPACT_ATOMS: atom_id res chain seq x y z
N MET A 1 -19.52 -41.76 -4.79
CA MET A 1 -20.17 -40.66 -4.05
C MET A 1 -19.20 -39.49 -3.99
N PHE A 2 -19.37 -38.46 -4.82
CA PHE A 2 -18.52 -37.27 -4.83
C PHE A 2 -19.15 -36.20 -3.95
N GLY A 3 -18.50 -35.93 -2.81
CA GLY A 3 -18.94 -34.88 -1.89
C GLY A 3 -18.76 -33.49 -2.52
N ARG A 4 -19.87 -32.78 -2.79
CA ARG A 4 -19.87 -31.37 -3.17
C ARG A 4 -19.26 -30.53 -2.05
N LYS A 5 -18.03 -30.04 -2.23
CA LYS A 5 -17.46 -28.98 -1.39
C LYS A 5 -18.36 -27.74 -1.51
N LYS A 6 -19.09 -27.43 -0.45
CA LYS A 6 -19.80 -26.15 -0.30
C LYS A 6 -18.73 -25.04 -0.37
N LYS A 7 -18.78 -24.21 -1.44
CA LYS A 7 -18.05 -22.93 -1.46
C LYS A 7 -18.62 -22.09 -0.31
N VAL A 8 -17.85 -21.89 0.73
CA VAL A 8 -18.12 -20.87 1.73
C VAL A 8 -18.06 -19.56 0.99
N LYS A 9 -19.22 -18.90 0.79
CA LYS A 9 -19.25 -17.48 0.36
C LYS A 9 -18.56 -16.71 1.48
N GLN A 10 -17.38 -16.15 1.22
CA GLN A 10 -16.87 -15.07 2.05
C GLN A 10 -17.86 -13.92 1.89
N GLU A 11 -18.67 -13.70 2.90
CA GLU A 11 -19.48 -12.49 3.02
C GLU A 11 -18.51 -11.33 3.06
N GLN A 12 -18.60 -10.46 2.06
CA GLN A 12 -17.86 -9.20 2.10
C GLN A 12 -18.41 -8.41 3.29
N PRO A 13 -17.54 -7.81 4.12
CA PRO A 13 -18.01 -7.00 5.23
C PRO A 13 -18.96 -5.93 4.71
N GLU A 14 -20.10 -5.79 5.37
CA GLU A 14 -21.12 -4.80 5.02
C GLU A 14 -20.50 -3.39 5.07
N ALA A 15 -20.66 -2.61 4.01
CA ALA A 15 -20.14 -1.25 3.96
C ALA A 15 -20.77 -0.39 5.06
N MET A 16 -19.94 0.40 5.75
CA MET A 16 -20.42 1.32 6.77
C MET A 16 -21.52 2.24 6.21
N PRO A 17 -22.67 2.41 6.90
CA PRO A 17 -23.73 3.33 6.49
C PRO A 17 -23.19 4.74 6.25
N ALA A 18 -23.69 5.45 5.23
CA ALA A 18 -23.17 6.77 4.83
C ALA A 18 -23.09 7.77 5.99
N LYS A 19 -24.15 7.84 6.82
CA LYS A 19 -24.21 8.74 7.98
C LYS A 19 -23.13 8.44 9.03
N ASP A 20 -22.85 7.17 9.27
CA ASP A 20 -21.82 6.74 10.22
C ASP A 20 -20.43 6.98 9.65
N TYR A 21 -20.26 6.80 8.33
CA TYR A 21 -19.05 7.11 7.63
C TYR A 21 -18.70 8.62 7.70
N ASP A 22 -19.65 9.51 7.45
CA ASP A 22 -19.43 10.94 7.51
C ASP A 22 -19.04 11.39 8.94
N ARG A 23 -19.68 10.81 9.96
CA ARG A 23 -19.31 11.04 11.36
C ARG A 23 -17.92 10.51 11.68
N PHE A 24 -17.60 9.32 11.18
CA PHE A 24 -16.28 8.71 11.33
C PHE A 24 -15.19 9.57 10.69
N MET A 25 -15.35 9.97 9.43
CA MET A 25 -14.37 10.81 8.72
C MET A 25 -14.22 12.18 9.38
N SER A 26 -15.30 12.81 9.82
CA SER A 26 -15.25 14.07 10.59
C SER A 26 -14.42 13.94 11.87
N ARG A 27 -14.50 12.79 12.54
CA ARG A 27 -13.68 12.50 13.73
C ARG A 27 -12.20 12.33 13.35
N VAL A 28 -11.89 11.62 12.29
CA VAL A 28 -10.51 11.48 11.79
C VAL A 28 -9.92 12.83 11.41
N TYR A 29 -10.62 13.65 10.63
CA TYR A 29 -10.20 15.01 10.28
C TYR A 29 -9.92 15.87 11.53
N ARG A 30 -10.79 15.81 12.53
CA ARG A 30 -10.59 16.55 13.78
C ARG A 30 -9.33 16.09 14.53
N MET A 31 -9.07 14.78 14.58
CA MET A 31 -7.87 14.26 15.22
C MET A 31 -6.61 14.76 14.53
N VAL A 32 -6.56 14.70 13.20
CA VAL A 32 -5.43 15.18 12.39
C VAL A 32 -5.24 16.70 12.61
N SER A 33 -6.32 17.49 12.58
CA SER A 33 -6.26 18.94 12.79
C SER A 33 -5.82 19.33 14.21
N CYS A 34 -6.01 18.45 15.18
CA CYS A 34 -5.53 18.62 16.56
C CYS A 34 -4.18 17.96 16.84
N HIS A 35 -3.43 17.55 15.81
CA HIS A 35 -2.14 16.86 15.92
C HIS A 35 -2.20 15.55 16.73
N ARG A 36 -3.34 14.87 16.72
CA ARG A 36 -3.54 13.55 17.32
C ARG A 36 -3.38 12.43 16.30
N ASP A 37 -2.27 12.43 15.58
CA ASP A 37 -2.05 11.57 14.43
C ASP A 37 -2.05 10.09 14.77
N SER A 38 -1.49 9.72 15.94
CA SER A 38 -1.49 8.32 16.40
C SER A 38 -2.90 7.80 16.62
N ASP A 39 -3.78 8.62 17.20
CA ASP A 39 -5.18 8.25 17.42
C ASP A 39 -5.94 8.14 16.09
N ALA A 40 -5.66 9.03 15.14
CA ALA A 40 -6.24 8.98 13.80
C ALA A 40 -5.81 7.69 13.07
N VAL A 41 -4.53 7.32 13.15
CA VAL A 41 -4.02 6.06 12.55
C VAL A 41 -4.68 4.84 13.17
N LEU A 42 -4.79 4.78 14.49
CA LEU A 42 -5.45 3.66 15.18
C LEU A 42 -6.92 3.54 14.77
N LEU A 43 -7.62 4.68 14.70
CA LEU A 43 -9.02 4.71 14.28
C LEU A 43 -9.20 4.24 12.83
N LEU A 44 -8.32 4.66 11.92
CA LEU A 44 -8.33 4.22 10.52
C LEU A 44 -8.06 2.72 10.41
N MET A 45 -7.10 2.19 11.17
CA MET A 45 -6.76 0.76 11.15
C MET A 45 -7.91 -0.09 11.71
N ASP A 46 -8.60 0.37 12.74
CA ASP A 46 -9.75 -0.32 13.34
C ASP A 46 -10.93 -0.45 12.36
N GLN A 47 -11.07 0.52 11.43
CA GLN A 47 -12.14 0.54 10.45
C GLN A 47 -11.65 0.18 9.02
N TYR A 48 -10.53 -0.51 8.92
CA TYR A 48 -9.85 -0.80 7.66
C TYR A 48 -10.77 -1.41 6.59
N ASP A 49 -11.55 -2.43 6.95
CA ASP A 49 -12.42 -3.14 6.01
C ASP A 49 -13.54 -2.27 5.45
N TYR A 50 -14.07 -1.36 6.26
CA TYR A 50 -15.13 -0.42 5.85
C TYR A 50 -14.59 0.70 4.96
N LEU A 51 -13.39 1.19 5.21
CA LEU A 51 -12.78 2.29 4.44
C LEU A 51 -12.40 1.90 3.02
N GLN A 52 -12.22 0.62 2.75
CA GLN A 52 -11.93 0.11 1.41
C GLN A 52 -13.04 0.39 0.40
N THR A 53 -14.24 0.71 0.83
CA THR A 53 -15.40 0.92 -0.06
C THR A 53 -15.50 2.34 -0.63
N ARG A 54 -14.77 3.32 -0.08
CA ARG A 54 -14.88 4.74 -0.46
C ARG A 54 -13.54 5.37 -0.80
N MET A 55 -13.12 5.16 -2.05
CA MET A 55 -11.81 5.61 -2.52
C MET A 55 -11.67 7.15 -2.56
N GLN A 56 -12.70 7.85 -3.02
CA GLN A 56 -12.63 9.31 -3.20
C GLN A 56 -12.40 10.04 -1.88
N GLU A 57 -13.06 9.58 -0.82
CA GLU A 57 -12.92 10.15 0.52
C GLU A 57 -11.55 9.84 1.12
N LEU A 58 -11.00 8.65 0.88
CA LEU A 58 -9.63 8.32 1.30
C LEU A 58 -8.59 9.20 0.61
N GLU A 59 -8.77 9.44 -0.69
CA GLU A 59 -7.88 10.32 -1.46
C GLU A 59 -8.00 11.77 -1.01
N ALA A 60 -9.21 12.26 -0.74
CA ALA A 60 -9.44 13.60 -0.21
C ALA A 60 -8.79 13.76 1.18
N LEU A 61 -8.90 12.75 2.04
CA LEU A 61 -8.24 12.76 3.34
C LEU A 61 -6.72 12.73 3.19
N TYR A 62 -6.19 11.93 2.27
CA TYR A 62 -4.76 11.90 1.99
C TYR A 62 -4.24 13.29 1.61
N GLN A 63 -4.91 13.98 0.67
CA GLN A 63 -4.56 15.34 0.25
C GLN A 63 -4.62 16.34 1.40
N HIS A 64 -5.62 16.21 2.27
CA HIS A 64 -5.74 17.06 3.46
C HIS A 64 -4.55 16.85 4.41
N VAL A 65 -4.19 15.60 4.69
CA VAL A 65 -3.08 15.25 5.58
C VAL A 65 -1.72 15.66 4.97
N GLU A 66 -1.56 15.62 3.65
CA GLU A 66 -0.35 16.13 2.96
C GLU A 66 -0.04 17.59 3.32
N GLN A 67 -1.07 18.41 3.53
CA GLN A 67 -0.91 19.83 3.88
C GLN A 67 -0.46 20.03 5.34
N TRP A 68 -0.82 19.14 6.24
CA TRP A 68 -0.66 19.30 7.69
C TRP A 68 0.32 18.31 8.34
N GLY A 69 0.84 17.37 7.58
CA GLY A 69 2.15 16.80 7.80
C GLY A 69 2.38 15.63 8.72
N SER A 70 1.43 14.72 9.01
CA SER A 70 1.82 13.49 9.68
C SER A 70 2.25 12.39 8.70
N SER A 71 3.57 12.15 8.61
CA SER A 71 4.13 11.06 7.80
C SER A 71 3.52 9.71 8.14
N ARG A 72 3.27 9.44 9.42
CA ARG A 72 2.68 8.17 9.87
C ARG A 72 1.26 7.99 9.37
N THR A 73 0.44 9.02 9.46
CA THR A 73 -0.94 9.01 8.96
C THR A 73 -0.97 8.89 7.43
N LEU A 74 -0.07 9.61 6.73
CA LEU A 74 0.06 9.51 5.27
C LEU A 74 0.44 8.10 4.83
N LEU A 75 1.39 7.44 5.51
CA LEU A 75 1.78 6.06 5.19
C LEU A 75 0.64 5.08 5.45
N CYS A 76 -0.15 5.28 6.49
CA CYS A 76 -1.32 4.45 6.78
C CYS A 76 -2.38 4.59 5.68
N LEU A 77 -2.77 5.82 5.34
CA LEU A 77 -3.73 6.12 4.26
C LEU A 77 -3.21 5.63 2.91
N GLY A 78 -1.93 5.85 2.62
CA GLY A 78 -1.29 5.39 1.40
C GLY A 78 -1.40 3.88 1.22
N ARG A 79 -1.18 3.09 2.28
CA ARG A 79 -1.37 1.63 2.25
C ARG A 79 -2.81 1.23 1.95
N LEU A 80 -3.79 1.88 2.56
CA LEU A 80 -5.21 1.63 2.30
C LEU A 80 -5.56 1.91 0.83
N ILE A 81 -5.11 3.06 0.32
CA ILE A 81 -5.35 3.48 -1.06
C ILE A 81 -4.67 2.51 -2.04
N ILE A 82 -3.40 2.16 -1.84
CA ILE A 82 -2.67 1.22 -2.68
C ILE A 82 -3.39 -0.14 -2.73
N TYR A 83 -3.76 -0.68 -1.56
CA TYR A 83 -4.47 -1.95 -1.47
C TYR A 83 -5.78 -1.92 -2.26
N ARG A 84 -6.56 -0.85 -2.12
CA ARG A 84 -7.84 -0.70 -2.84
C ARG A 84 -7.65 -0.57 -4.34
N LEU A 85 -6.72 0.29 -4.78
CA LEU A 85 -6.42 0.50 -6.19
C LEU A 85 -5.90 -0.79 -6.87
N ASP A 86 -5.09 -1.58 -6.15
CA ASP A 86 -4.61 -2.87 -6.65
C ASP A 86 -5.78 -3.84 -6.89
N ARG A 87 -6.70 -3.93 -5.96
CA ARG A 87 -7.91 -4.78 -6.11
C ARG A 87 -8.84 -4.32 -7.22
N GLU A 88 -8.91 -3.02 -7.49
CA GLU A 88 -9.66 -2.43 -8.61
C GLU A 88 -8.88 -2.50 -9.93
N LYS A 89 -7.67 -3.10 -9.95
CA LYS A 89 -6.78 -3.19 -11.12
C LYS A 89 -6.38 -1.83 -11.70
N ARG A 90 -6.35 -0.79 -10.87
CA ARG A 90 -5.92 0.56 -11.22
C ARG A 90 -4.45 0.75 -10.84
N HIS A 91 -3.60 -0.07 -11.43
CA HIS A 91 -2.20 -0.23 -11.04
C HIS A 91 -1.35 1.02 -11.30
N ASP A 92 -1.66 1.77 -12.35
CA ASP A 92 -1.04 3.06 -12.67
C ASP A 92 -1.20 4.06 -11.53
N ARG A 93 -2.41 4.17 -10.99
CA ARG A 93 -2.68 5.02 -9.83
C ARG A 93 -2.07 4.48 -8.54
N ALA A 94 -2.10 3.18 -8.33
CA ALA A 94 -1.44 2.55 -7.19
C ALA A 94 0.06 2.88 -7.17
N LEU A 95 0.73 2.83 -8.32
CA LEU A 95 2.14 3.16 -8.46
C LEU A 95 2.46 4.62 -8.06
N ILE A 96 1.54 5.57 -8.32
CA ILE A 96 1.69 6.95 -7.86
C ILE A 96 1.73 7.02 -6.33
N TYR A 97 0.81 6.33 -5.66
CA TYR A 97 0.78 6.32 -4.19
C TYR A 97 1.97 5.54 -3.58
N ILE A 98 2.43 4.48 -4.24
CA ILE A 98 3.66 3.78 -3.84
C ILE A 98 4.85 4.74 -3.88
N ALA A 99 5.00 5.50 -4.96
CA ALA A 99 6.07 6.49 -5.08
C ALA A 99 5.96 7.59 -4.01
N LYS A 100 4.76 8.10 -3.73
CA LYS A 100 4.52 9.06 -2.64
C LYS A 100 4.92 8.47 -1.28
N CYS A 101 4.51 7.25 -0.97
CA CYS A 101 4.85 6.60 0.30
C CYS A 101 6.35 6.35 0.45
N GLN A 102 7.04 5.95 -0.60
CA GLN A 102 8.51 5.81 -0.57
C GLN A 102 9.23 7.17 -0.45
N GLY A 103 8.69 8.24 -1.02
CA GLY A 103 9.19 9.60 -0.82
C GLY A 103 9.09 10.06 0.64
N ILE A 104 8.07 9.61 1.37
CA ILE A 104 7.92 9.88 2.80
C ILE A 104 8.84 8.98 3.64
N SER A 105 8.94 7.70 3.29
CA SER A 105 9.77 6.71 3.96
C SER A 105 10.39 5.76 2.94
N PRO A 106 11.70 5.84 2.70
CA PRO A 106 12.41 4.88 1.82
C PRO A 106 12.20 3.43 2.25
N LYS A 107 11.93 3.20 3.54
CA LYS A 107 11.65 1.88 4.13
C LYS A 107 10.16 1.47 4.03
N PHE A 108 9.39 2.11 3.18
CA PHE A 108 7.99 1.77 2.99
C PHE A 108 7.83 0.35 2.44
N ILE A 109 6.93 -0.42 3.08
CA ILE A 109 6.60 -1.79 2.68
C ILE A 109 5.18 -1.82 2.12
N LEU A 110 5.02 -2.48 0.97
CA LEU A 110 3.70 -2.70 0.35
C LEU A 110 2.76 -3.46 1.29
N PRO A 111 1.44 -3.19 1.22
CA PRO A 111 0.46 -3.94 2.00
C PRO A 111 0.42 -5.43 1.64
N GLU A 112 0.69 -5.78 0.37
CA GLU A 112 0.76 -7.16 -0.10
C GLU A 112 2.14 -7.49 -0.67
N LEU A 113 2.87 -8.38 0.00
CA LEU A 113 4.24 -8.77 -0.39
C LEU A 113 4.29 -9.46 -1.76
N SER A 114 3.27 -10.24 -2.11
CA SER A 114 3.15 -10.91 -3.40
C SER A 114 3.09 -9.95 -4.60
N ARG A 115 2.90 -8.66 -4.37
CA ARG A 115 2.81 -7.63 -5.42
C ARG A 115 4.11 -6.87 -5.66
N VAL A 116 5.16 -7.15 -4.90
CA VAL A 116 6.45 -6.43 -4.98
C VAL A 116 7.04 -6.50 -6.39
N THR A 117 7.22 -7.70 -6.92
CA THR A 117 7.81 -7.91 -8.25
C THR A 117 6.96 -7.31 -9.36
N PHE A 118 5.63 -7.38 -9.22
CA PHE A 118 4.70 -6.75 -10.16
C PHE A 118 4.89 -5.23 -10.21
N TYR A 119 4.86 -4.54 -9.08
CA TYR A 119 5.02 -3.08 -9.04
C TYR A 119 6.43 -2.63 -9.36
N ALA A 120 7.45 -3.43 -9.04
CA ALA A 120 8.81 -3.15 -9.47
C ALA A 120 8.94 -3.18 -11.00
N ARG A 121 8.34 -4.17 -11.70
CA ARG A 121 8.29 -4.21 -13.17
C ARG A 121 7.55 -3.01 -13.75
N GLN A 122 6.38 -2.67 -13.20
CA GLN A 122 5.63 -1.49 -13.62
C GLN A 122 6.44 -0.19 -13.45
N ALA A 123 7.21 -0.08 -12.36
CA ALA A 123 8.08 1.07 -12.13
C ALA A 123 9.22 1.14 -13.18
N ILE A 124 9.81 0.00 -13.55
CA ILE A 124 10.82 -0.07 -14.62
C ILE A 124 10.22 0.37 -15.96
N GLU A 125 9.05 -0.16 -16.32
CA GLU A 125 8.36 0.16 -17.58
C GLU A 125 8.08 1.66 -17.74
N VAL A 126 7.82 2.37 -16.65
CA VAL A 126 7.62 3.82 -16.65
C VAL A 126 8.88 4.64 -16.33
N GLY A 127 10.05 4.00 -16.33
CA GLY A 127 11.35 4.66 -16.12
C GLY A 127 11.65 5.09 -14.69
N LYS A 128 10.91 4.60 -13.69
CA LYS A 128 11.11 4.91 -12.26
C LYS A 128 12.05 3.87 -11.60
N LEU A 129 13.30 3.82 -12.05
CA LEU A 129 14.26 2.79 -11.66
C LEU A 129 14.56 2.79 -10.16
N GLU A 130 14.76 3.97 -9.55
CA GLU A 130 14.99 4.08 -8.10
C GLU A 130 13.80 3.57 -7.28
N LEU A 131 12.57 3.82 -7.73
CA LEU A 131 11.37 3.28 -7.09
C LEU A 131 11.37 1.75 -7.14
N ALA A 132 11.69 1.18 -8.30
CA ALA A 132 11.77 -0.27 -8.49
C ALA A 132 12.84 -0.90 -7.60
N LYS A 133 14.05 -0.31 -7.58
CA LYS A 133 15.16 -0.75 -6.74
C LYS A 133 14.78 -0.75 -5.25
N ASN A 134 14.26 0.37 -4.75
CA ASN A 134 13.88 0.50 -3.35
C ASN A 134 12.78 -0.51 -2.96
N LEU A 135 11.79 -0.74 -3.84
CA LEU A 135 10.78 -1.78 -3.59
C LEU A 135 11.41 -3.15 -3.40
N VAL A 136 12.29 -3.57 -4.31
CA VAL A 136 12.91 -4.89 -4.27
C VAL A 136 13.82 -5.02 -3.05
N VAL A 137 14.75 -4.10 -2.87
CA VAL A 137 15.76 -4.15 -1.80
C VAL A 137 15.13 -4.14 -0.41
N GLU A 138 14.18 -3.24 -0.14
CA GLU A 138 13.56 -3.13 1.18
C GLU A 138 12.71 -4.36 1.52
N HIS A 139 12.01 -4.93 0.54
CA HIS A 139 11.20 -6.12 0.78
C HIS A 139 12.07 -7.38 0.91
N GLU A 140 13.09 -7.53 0.10
CA GLU A 140 14.01 -8.66 0.19
C GLU A 140 14.79 -8.63 1.52
N THR A 141 15.29 -7.47 1.94
CA THR A 141 16.00 -7.30 3.21
C THR A 141 15.15 -7.71 4.41
N ARG A 142 13.84 -7.48 4.37
CA ARG A 142 12.94 -7.75 5.51
C ARG A 142 12.27 -9.12 5.47
N TYR A 143 11.98 -9.62 4.29
CA TYR A 143 11.12 -10.78 4.10
C TYR A 143 11.79 -11.92 3.33
N GLY A 144 12.97 -11.68 2.76
CA GLY A 144 13.76 -12.69 2.06
C GLY A 144 12.93 -13.48 1.03
N ASP A 145 12.94 -14.79 1.14
CA ASP A 145 12.31 -15.70 0.20
C ASP A 145 10.79 -15.53 0.03
N LEU A 146 10.10 -14.84 0.96
CA LEU A 146 8.65 -14.61 0.87
C LEU A 146 8.26 -13.70 -0.31
N VAL A 147 9.19 -12.94 -0.87
CA VAL A 147 8.97 -12.05 -2.02
C VAL A 147 9.47 -12.61 -3.34
N GLY A 148 9.97 -13.86 -3.36
CA GLY A 148 10.48 -14.51 -4.57
C GLY A 148 11.87 -13.98 -4.95
N SER A 149 12.90 -14.35 -4.19
CA SER A 149 14.28 -13.87 -4.34
C SER A 149 14.82 -13.97 -5.77
N THR A 150 14.54 -15.06 -6.49
CA THR A 150 14.98 -15.24 -7.90
C THR A 150 14.41 -14.17 -8.84
N ASP A 151 13.15 -13.78 -8.66
CA ASP A 151 12.54 -12.73 -9.47
C ASP A 151 13.07 -11.34 -9.06
N CYS A 152 13.38 -11.14 -7.79
CA CYS A 152 14.00 -9.93 -7.27
C CYS A 152 15.43 -9.76 -7.82
N ASP A 153 16.27 -10.80 -7.77
CA ASP A 153 17.62 -10.79 -8.36
C ASP A 153 17.59 -10.45 -9.85
N ARG A 154 16.65 -11.04 -10.58
CA ARG A 154 16.46 -10.76 -12.01
C ARG A 154 16.04 -9.32 -12.28
N LEU A 155 15.18 -8.75 -11.44
CA LEU A 155 14.78 -7.34 -11.57
C LEU A 155 15.92 -6.40 -11.23
N LEU A 156 16.70 -6.68 -10.19
CA LEU A 156 17.87 -5.88 -9.83
C LEU A 156 18.91 -5.88 -10.94
N SER A 157 19.16 -7.02 -11.58
CA SER A 157 20.07 -7.12 -12.74
C SER A 157 19.61 -6.29 -13.94
N LEU A 158 18.31 -6.06 -14.11
CA LEU A 158 17.76 -5.19 -15.16
C LEU A 158 17.94 -3.70 -14.83
N ILE A 159 17.94 -3.34 -13.54
CA ILE A 159 18.06 -1.96 -13.08
C ILE A 159 19.52 -1.51 -13.03
N GLU A 160 20.40 -2.39 -12.56
CA GLU A 160 21.83 -2.13 -12.36
C GLU A 160 22.64 -3.32 -12.95
N PRO A 161 22.87 -3.33 -14.26
CA PRO A 161 23.53 -4.47 -14.93
C PRO A 161 24.98 -4.72 -14.46
N ASP A 162 25.60 -3.75 -13.77
CA ASP A 162 26.99 -3.85 -13.27
C ASP A 162 27.06 -4.27 -11.79
N ILE A 163 25.95 -4.54 -11.10
CA ILE A 163 25.96 -5.02 -9.71
C ILE A 163 26.07 -6.54 -9.69
N ASP A 164 27.15 -7.05 -9.07
CA ASP A 164 27.26 -8.45 -8.70
C ASP A 164 26.33 -8.77 -7.52
N VAL A 165 25.14 -9.27 -7.82
CA VAL A 165 24.09 -9.60 -6.85
C VAL A 165 24.55 -10.71 -5.88
N THR A 166 25.58 -11.49 -6.23
CA THR A 166 26.13 -12.54 -5.36
C THR A 166 26.94 -11.98 -4.16
N ALA A 167 27.39 -10.75 -4.25
CA ALA A 167 28.12 -10.07 -3.18
C ALA A 167 27.24 -9.46 -2.08
N MET A 168 25.90 -9.44 -2.26
CA MET A 168 24.91 -8.84 -1.34
C MET A 168 24.24 -9.86 -0.40
N ARG A 169 24.59 -11.13 -0.46
CA ARG A 169 24.06 -12.22 0.39
C ARG A 169 24.95 -12.60 1.54
#